data_f67caf4cce82e9b88fc904b971d20bb7
#
_entry.id   f67caf4cce82e9b88fc904b971d20bb7
#
_cell.length_a   1.000
_cell.length_b   1.000
_cell.length_c   1.000
_cell.angle_alpha   90.00
_cell.angle_beta   90.00
_cell.angle_gamma   90.00
#
_symmetry.space_group_name_H-M   'P 1'
#
loop_
_entity.id
_entity.type
_entity.pdbx_description
1 polymer ?
#
loop_
_entity_poly.entity_id
_entity_poly.type
_entity_poly.pdbx_seq_one_letter_code
_entity_poly.pdbx_strand_id
1 'polypeptide(L)'
;MNGNDANDEKEPMRRLRLGQPRTGKSFALGALGIGVFCLAMAAPVASGDWPQFRGPNSDGAILPSEISASSSGGNRRAAVTALDGPTTFDRGLTIGWKVDLPGRGPSSPIVVGGKVIVTASSGVRQDLLHVLAFDAADGHLLWQRQFWATGRTITHPQTANAAPTPTTDGNKIFAFFSSNDLVALDLDGSLLWYRGLAQDFPHLGNDVGMSSSPLVVGDTVVVQSESQGESFVAGIDTVDGTTRWQLERERAATWTSPALLPNGKEMAVLVESAKTISAIDPATGIVLWTHQQDCETISSACASGGLVFVPGKGMTALRVGAGSAEPVPAWTNNQLQCGAASPTVLGNRLYAINRGGVLMTADPASGKILSRTRLDGNFWSSPVAAKNRLFAVNFEGVGQLVEISRDGSSGKVVDKIPFGETMQASPAVAGGAVFVRGDGHLWKLVAGTEK
;
A
#
# COMPACT_ATOMS: atom_id res chain seq x y z
N MET A 1 -65.02 23.27 -34.68
CA MET A 1 -66.24 22.44 -34.74
C MET A 1 -65.91 21.19 -33.91
N ASN A 2 -66.65 21.12 -32.84
CA ASN A 2 -67.11 19.94 -32.07
C ASN A 2 -66.00 18.98 -31.60
N GLY A 3 -65.71 18.81 -30.37
CA GLY A 3 -66.59 18.74 -29.15
C GLY A 3 -66.89 17.28 -28.86
N ASN A 4 -66.32 16.73 -27.82
CA ASN A 4 -67.09 16.06 -26.78
C ASN A 4 -66.20 15.45 -25.69
N ASP A 5 -66.62 15.85 -24.53
CA ASP A 5 -66.35 15.33 -23.20
C ASP A 5 -66.70 13.85 -23.03
N ALA A 6 -66.01 13.21 -22.08
CA ALA A 6 -66.61 12.26 -21.13
C ALA A 6 -65.65 11.85 -20.03
N ASN A 7 -65.92 12.43 -18.88
CA ASN A 7 -66.23 11.79 -17.58
C ASN A 7 -65.13 10.92 -16.89
N ASP A 8 -64.68 11.55 -15.92
CA ASP A 8 -64.17 11.22 -14.62
C ASP A 8 -65.10 10.26 -13.82
N GLU A 9 -64.61 9.09 -13.40
CA GLU A 9 -65.22 8.35 -12.28
C GLU A 9 -64.13 7.95 -11.29
N LYS A 10 -64.15 8.65 -10.16
CA LYS A 10 -63.35 8.37 -8.97
C LYS A 10 -64.01 7.27 -8.15
N GLU A 11 -63.39 6.11 -8.01
CA GLU A 11 -63.74 5.15 -6.95
C GLU A 11 -62.98 5.48 -5.64
N PRO A 12 -63.63 5.38 -4.47
CA PRO A 12 -63.03 5.73 -3.19
C PRO A 12 -62.24 4.57 -2.56
N MET A 13 -61.04 4.91 -2.08
CA MET A 13 -60.16 4.02 -1.29
C MET A 13 -60.90 3.51 -0.01
N ARG A 14 -61.01 2.19 0.12
CA ARG A 14 -61.40 1.50 1.35
C ARG A 14 -60.26 1.58 2.37
N ARG A 15 -60.53 2.26 3.48
CA ARG A 15 -59.67 2.21 4.69
C ARG A 15 -59.81 0.86 5.37
N LEU A 16 -58.74 0.09 5.45
CA LEU A 16 -58.62 -1.05 6.35
C LEU A 16 -58.33 -0.59 7.79
N ARG A 17 -59.23 -0.93 8.70
CA ARG A 17 -59.10 -0.69 10.14
C ARG A 17 -58.11 -1.73 10.71
N LEU A 18 -57.06 -1.25 11.33
CA LEU A 18 -56.14 -2.05 12.19
C LEU A 18 -56.87 -2.35 13.50
N GLY A 19 -57.04 -3.65 13.80
CA GLY A 19 -57.53 -4.15 15.08
C GLY A 19 -56.46 -4.07 16.15
N GLN A 20 -56.82 -3.62 17.33
CA GLN A 20 -55.96 -3.58 18.52
C GLN A 20 -55.71 -5.00 19.09
N PRO A 21 -54.50 -5.27 19.62
CA PRO A 21 -54.19 -6.55 20.22
C PRO A 21 -54.71 -6.64 21.66
N ARG A 22 -55.30 -7.80 21.95
CA ARG A 22 -55.73 -8.21 23.31
C ARG A 22 -54.55 -8.49 24.20
N THR A 23 -54.61 -7.96 25.42
CA THR A 23 -53.74 -8.24 26.55
C THR A 23 -53.83 -9.71 27.00
N GLY A 24 -52.67 -10.41 27.01
CA GLY A 24 -52.48 -11.75 27.55
C GLY A 24 -51.21 -11.83 28.39
N LYS A 25 -51.36 -12.36 29.57
CA LYS A 25 -50.51 -12.35 30.77
C LYS A 25 -49.09 -12.85 30.55
N SER A 26 -48.19 -12.22 31.28
CA SER A 26 -46.76 -12.55 31.56
C SER A 26 -46.54 -14.01 31.99
N PHE A 27 -45.50 -14.61 31.40
CA PHE A 27 -44.63 -15.58 32.07
C PHE A 27 -43.19 -15.18 31.85
N ALA A 28 -42.53 -14.80 32.92
CA ALA A 28 -41.11 -14.55 32.94
C ALA A 28 -40.38 -15.90 33.02
N LEU A 29 -39.53 -16.19 32.05
CA LEU A 29 -38.41 -17.13 32.23
C LEU A 29 -37.15 -16.43 31.78
N GLY A 30 -36.31 -16.07 32.73
CA GLY A 30 -35.00 -15.52 32.49
C GLY A 30 -34.08 -16.60 31.91
N ALA A 31 -33.50 -16.27 30.77
CA ALA A 31 -32.27 -16.89 30.29
C ALA A 31 -31.26 -15.76 30.08
N LEU A 32 -30.36 -15.59 31.05
CA LEU A 32 -29.12 -14.83 30.88
C LEU A 32 -28.30 -15.56 29.81
N GLY A 33 -28.40 -15.14 28.56
CA GLY A 33 -27.43 -15.45 27.53
C GLY A 33 -26.22 -14.56 27.73
N ILE A 34 -25.17 -15.06 28.37
CA ILE A 34 -23.83 -14.43 28.30
C ILE A 34 -23.34 -14.61 26.88
N GLY A 35 -23.57 -13.60 26.07
CA GLY A 35 -22.91 -13.47 24.78
C GLY A 35 -21.42 -13.25 25.03
N VAL A 36 -20.61 -14.28 24.88
CA VAL A 36 -19.18 -14.17 24.78
C VAL A 36 -18.92 -13.45 23.45
N PHE A 37 -18.78 -12.14 23.48
CA PHE A 37 -18.16 -11.39 22.41
C PHE A 37 -16.68 -11.80 22.39
N CYS A 38 -16.33 -12.79 21.57
CA CYS A 38 -14.95 -12.96 21.16
C CYS A 38 -14.55 -11.71 20.37
N LEU A 39 -13.92 -10.74 21.04
CA LEU A 39 -13.06 -9.78 20.36
C LEU A 39 -11.96 -10.64 19.72
N ALA A 40 -12.08 -10.90 18.42
CA ALA A 40 -10.96 -11.37 17.63
C ALA A 40 -9.98 -10.20 17.57
N MET A 41 -9.03 -10.16 18.49
CA MET A 41 -7.87 -9.28 18.36
C MET A 41 -7.19 -9.68 17.05
N ALA A 42 -7.03 -8.73 16.12
CA ALA A 42 -6.19 -8.92 14.95
C ALA A 42 -4.83 -9.43 15.45
N ALA A 43 -4.39 -10.56 14.94
CA ALA A 43 -3.08 -11.08 15.29
C ALA A 43 -2.05 -10.01 14.83
N PRO A 44 -1.08 -9.63 15.68
CA PRO A 44 -0.05 -8.72 15.24
C PRO A 44 0.68 -9.35 14.04
N VAL A 45 0.90 -8.55 12.97
CA VAL A 45 1.74 -8.95 11.83
C VAL A 45 3.04 -9.51 12.39
N ALA A 46 3.38 -10.73 12.01
CA ALA A 46 4.53 -11.43 12.57
C ALA A 46 5.82 -10.65 12.26
N SER A 47 6.75 -10.64 13.20
CA SER A 47 8.09 -10.09 12.98
C SER A 47 8.74 -10.79 11.78
N GLY A 48 9.06 -9.99 10.75
CA GLY A 48 9.65 -10.50 9.51
C GLY A 48 8.70 -10.58 8.31
N ASP A 49 7.43 -10.17 8.43
CA ASP A 49 6.49 -10.01 7.32
C ASP A 49 6.70 -8.68 6.57
N TRP A 50 6.21 -8.62 5.32
CA TRP A 50 6.17 -7.42 4.50
C TRP A 50 4.71 -7.17 4.05
N PRO A 51 3.87 -6.56 4.89
CA PRO A 51 2.42 -6.68 4.79
C PRO A 51 1.76 -5.81 3.73
N GLN A 52 2.49 -4.85 3.15
CA GLN A 52 1.94 -3.82 2.27
C GLN A 52 3.00 -3.17 1.39
N PHE A 53 2.58 -2.27 0.51
CA PHE A 53 3.48 -1.46 -0.30
C PHE A 53 4.49 -0.72 0.58
N ARG A 54 5.79 -0.92 0.30
CA ARG A 54 6.93 -0.34 1.02
C ARG A 54 7.07 -0.80 2.48
N GLY A 55 6.52 -1.98 2.80
CA GLY A 55 6.74 -2.66 4.06
C GLY A 55 5.92 -2.14 5.25
N PRO A 56 6.23 -2.62 6.46
CA PRO A 56 5.38 -2.43 7.64
C PRO A 56 5.18 -0.99 8.06
N ASN A 57 6.10 -0.08 7.71
CA ASN A 57 6.01 1.34 8.04
C ASN A 57 5.74 2.24 6.81
N SER A 58 5.51 1.69 5.63
CA SER A 58 5.38 2.41 4.35
C SER A 58 6.60 3.30 4.01
N ASP A 59 7.78 2.98 4.50
CA ASP A 59 9.02 3.77 4.35
C ASP A 59 10.13 3.06 3.55
N GLY A 60 9.91 1.79 3.18
CA GLY A 60 10.86 0.98 2.41
C GLY A 60 12.05 0.47 3.22
N ALA A 61 12.01 0.58 4.54
CA ALA A 61 13.12 0.21 5.42
C ALA A 61 12.80 -1.01 6.27
N ILE A 62 13.86 -1.77 6.58
CA ILE A 62 13.83 -2.86 7.55
C ILE A 62 14.50 -2.35 8.83
N LEU A 63 13.75 -2.28 9.91
CA LEU A 63 14.30 -1.92 11.22
C LEU A 63 14.85 -3.16 11.95
N PRO A 64 15.96 -3.06 12.66
CA PRO A 64 16.59 -4.19 13.37
C PRO A 64 15.70 -4.83 14.45
N SER A 65 14.77 -4.08 15.03
CA SER A 65 13.79 -4.58 16.00
C SER A 65 12.79 -5.58 15.40
N GLU A 66 12.64 -5.61 14.09
CA GLU A 66 11.79 -6.57 13.37
C GLU A 66 12.49 -7.91 13.15
N ILE A 67 13.82 -7.97 13.36
CA ILE A 67 14.63 -9.20 13.26
C ILE A 67 14.64 -9.97 14.58
N SER A 68 14.28 -9.37 15.72
CA SER A 68 14.51 -9.90 17.07
C SER A 68 13.35 -9.78 18.03
N ALA A 69 12.11 -10.09 17.62
CA ALA A 69 10.97 -10.17 18.53
C ALA A 69 10.68 -11.62 18.98
N SER A 70 11.65 -12.27 19.59
CA SER A 70 11.40 -13.40 20.49
C SER A 70 11.99 -13.06 21.85
N SER A 71 11.35 -12.22 22.63
CA SER A 71 11.26 -12.21 24.10
C SER A 71 10.75 -10.87 24.66
N SER A 72 9.62 -10.94 25.35
CA SER A 72 9.17 -10.17 26.53
C SER A 72 9.56 -8.71 26.69
N GLY A 73 8.54 -7.85 26.65
CA GLY A 73 8.30 -6.69 27.52
C GLY A 73 9.46 -5.81 27.96
N GLY A 74 9.50 -4.56 27.49
CA GLY A 74 10.30 -3.52 28.13
C GLY A 74 10.75 -2.38 27.22
N ASN A 75 10.28 -1.19 27.54
CA ASN A 75 10.79 0.16 27.22
C ASN A 75 11.43 0.46 25.84
N ARG A 76 10.68 1.10 24.96
CA ARG A 76 11.02 1.52 23.59
C ARG A 76 12.03 2.70 23.45
N ARG A 77 12.90 2.97 24.39
CA ARG A 77 13.85 4.11 24.31
C ARG A 77 15.31 3.78 24.04
N ALA A 78 15.65 2.51 23.78
CA ALA A 78 17.03 2.05 23.60
C ALA A 78 17.33 1.40 22.22
N ALA A 79 16.64 1.76 21.14
CA ALA A 79 16.69 1.03 19.87
C ALA A 79 17.54 1.67 18.76
N VAL A 80 18.45 2.60 19.03
CA VAL A 80 19.31 3.22 18.00
C VAL A 80 20.65 2.49 17.80
N THR A 81 20.99 1.54 18.64
CA THR A 81 22.32 0.86 18.61
C THR A 81 22.31 -0.59 18.12
N ALA A 82 21.17 -1.20 17.81
CA ALA A 82 21.11 -2.61 17.39
C ALA A 82 21.09 -2.78 15.85
N LEU A 83 22.02 -2.14 15.13
CA LEU A 83 22.22 -2.33 13.69
C LEU A 83 23.09 -3.59 13.36
N ASP A 84 23.38 -4.45 14.33
CA ASP A 84 24.46 -5.42 14.23
C ASP A 84 24.04 -6.89 13.93
N GLY A 85 22.72 -7.17 13.74
CA GLY A 85 22.29 -8.52 13.32
C GLY A 85 22.56 -8.78 11.82
N PRO A 86 22.78 -10.04 11.37
CA PRO A 86 22.98 -10.34 9.95
C PRO A 86 21.71 -10.02 9.14
N THR A 87 21.86 -9.34 8.00
CA THR A 87 20.77 -9.10 7.04
C THR A 87 21.07 -9.81 5.72
N THR A 88 20.03 -10.03 4.91
CA THR A 88 20.17 -10.55 3.54
C THR A 88 21.19 -9.75 2.71
N PHE A 89 21.36 -8.46 3.03
CA PHE A 89 22.23 -7.56 2.27
C PHE A 89 23.70 -7.59 2.73
N ASP A 90 24.06 -8.30 3.79
CA ASP A 90 25.45 -8.33 4.31
C ASP A 90 26.44 -9.01 3.34
N ARG A 91 25.91 -9.87 2.45
CA ARG A 91 26.63 -10.51 1.35
C ARG A 91 25.99 -10.10 0.02
N GLY A 92 26.61 -10.43 -1.10
CA GLY A 92 25.96 -10.33 -2.41
C GLY A 92 24.66 -11.15 -2.45
N LEU A 93 23.79 -10.87 -3.41
CA LEU A 93 22.51 -11.56 -3.57
C LEU A 93 22.59 -12.59 -4.68
N THR A 94 21.91 -13.72 -4.52
CA THR A 94 21.76 -14.75 -5.55
C THR A 94 20.30 -15.19 -5.67
N ILE A 95 19.92 -15.68 -6.85
CA ILE A 95 18.56 -16.17 -7.09
C ILE A 95 18.38 -17.51 -6.36
N GLY A 96 17.45 -17.55 -5.39
CA GLY A 96 17.06 -18.76 -4.68
C GLY A 96 16.04 -19.58 -5.50
N TRP A 97 14.99 -18.91 -6.01
CA TRP A 97 14.03 -19.50 -6.92
C TRP A 97 13.40 -18.44 -7.85
N LYS A 98 12.79 -18.91 -8.95
CA LYS A 98 12.06 -18.14 -9.94
C LYS A 98 10.80 -18.91 -10.34
N VAL A 99 9.66 -18.23 -10.44
CA VAL A 99 8.39 -18.82 -10.87
C VAL A 99 7.68 -17.93 -11.89
N ASP A 100 6.89 -18.54 -12.77
CA ASP A 100 6.11 -17.85 -13.79
C ASP A 100 4.82 -17.26 -13.20
N LEU A 101 4.37 -16.15 -13.76
CA LEU A 101 3.10 -15.51 -13.43
C LEU A 101 2.12 -15.58 -14.61
N PRO A 102 0.80 -15.75 -14.37
CA PRO A 102 -0.19 -15.95 -15.44
C PRO A 102 -0.53 -14.66 -16.21
N GLY A 103 0.04 -13.53 -15.83
CA GLY A 103 -0.25 -12.22 -16.42
C GLY A 103 0.61 -11.11 -15.87
N ARG A 104 0.39 -9.92 -16.41
CA ARG A 104 1.17 -8.72 -16.08
C ARG A 104 0.67 -8.04 -14.81
N GLY A 105 1.53 -7.20 -14.24
CA GLY A 105 1.19 -6.26 -13.18
C GLY A 105 2.43 -5.69 -12.51
N PRO A 106 2.54 -4.38 -12.35
CA PRO A 106 3.61 -3.73 -11.60
C PRO A 106 3.42 -3.77 -10.08
N SER A 107 2.40 -4.49 -9.55
CA SER A 107 2.20 -4.64 -8.11
C SER A 107 3.41 -5.28 -7.43
N SER A 108 3.81 -4.73 -6.30
CA SER A 108 4.87 -5.33 -5.48
C SER A 108 4.39 -6.61 -4.80
N PRO A 109 5.27 -7.59 -4.53
CA PRO A 109 4.92 -8.70 -3.66
C PRO A 109 4.73 -8.21 -2.23
N ILE A 110 3.83 -8.87 -1.49
CA ILE A 110 3.78 -8.81 -0.03
C ILE A 110 4.09 -10.19 0.54
N VAL A 111 4.54 -10.22 1.79
CA VAL A 111 4.87 -11.49 2.48
C VAL A 111 4.15 -11.52 3.81
N VAL A 112 3.43 -12.61 4.07
CA VAL A 112 2.69 -12.84 5.31
C VAL A 112 2.65 -14.33 5.65
N GLY A 113 3.03 -14.67 6.88
CA GLY A 113 2.95 -16.05 7.37
C GLY A 113 3.66 -17.07 6.47
N GLY A 114 4.82 -16.74 5.90
CA GLY A 114 5.56 -17.60 4.99
C GLY A 114 4.98 -17.72 3.56
N LYS A 115 3.97 -16.93 3.21
CA LYS A 115 3.37 -16.86 1.87
C LYS A 115 3.80 -15.57 1.17
N VAL A 116 4.13 -15.64 -0.11
CA VAL A 116 4.36 -14.48 -0.99
C VAL A 116 3.10 -14.27 -1.81
N ILE A 117 2.46 -13.12 -1.64
CA ILE A 117 1.23 -12.78 -2.33
C ILE A 117 1.53 -11.77 -3.44
N VAL A 118 1.02 -12.03 -4.62
CA VAL A 118 1.08 -11.11 -5.77
C VAL A 118 -0.27 -11.07 -6.49
N THR A 119 -0.53 -9.95 -7.18
CA THR A 119 -1.67 -9.82 -8.08
C THR A 119 -1.19 -9.84 -9.53
N ALA A 120 -2.01 -10.29 -10.46
CA ALA A 120 -1.75 -10.23 -11.89
C ALA A 120 -3.05 -9.92 -12.64
N SER A 121 -2.95 -9.44 -13.87
CA SER A 121 -4.09 -9.32 -14.77
C SER A 121 -3.74 -9.93 -16.13
N SER A 122 -4.71 -10.61 -16.73
CA SER A 122 -4.56 -11.30 -18.02
C SER A 122 -5.79 -11.09 -18.91
N GLY A 123 -5.77 -11.70 -20.09
CA GLY A 123 -6.77 -11.49 -21.13
C GLY A 123 -6.44 -10.28 -22.01
N VAL A 124 -7.13 -10.19 -23.15
CA VAL A 124 -6.90 -9.14 -24.17
C VAL A 124 -7.15 -7.74 -23.59
N ARG A 125 -8.09 -7.62 -22.65
CA ARG A 125 -8.45 -6.36 -21.97
C ARG A 125 -7.89 -6.28 -20.57
N GLN A 126 -7.07 -7.23 -20.12
CA GLN A 126 -6.60 -7.36 -18.74
C GLN A 126 -7.77 -7.42 -17.73
N ASP A 127 -8.87 -8.01 -18.13
CA ASP A 127 -10.14 -8.10 -17.41
C ASP A 127 -10.24 -9.36 -16.53
N LEU A 128 -9.32 -10.30 -16.67
CA LEU A 128 -9.17 -11.42 -15.75
C LEU A 128 -8.14 -11.07 -14.68
N LEU A 129 -8.62 -10.87 -13.44
CA LEU A 129 -7.86 -10.47 -12.27
C LEU A 129 -7.41 -11.69 -11.49
N HIS A 130 -6.16 -11.73 -11.06
CA HIS A 130 -5.59 -12.84 -10.31
C HIS A 130 -5.04 -12.37 -8.98
N VAL A 131 -5.25 -13.17 -7.93
CA VAL A 131 -4.50 -13.13 -6.67
C VAL A 131 -3.84 -14.49 -6.49
N LEU A 132 -2.53 -14.51 -6.26
CA LEU A 132 -1.73 -15.72 -6.16
C LEU A 132 -0.95 -15.73 -4.84
N ALA A 133 -0.84 -16.89 -4.24
CA ALA A 133 0.04 -17.14 -3.11
C ALA A 133 1.05 -18.23 -3.45
N PHE A 134 2.31 -17.95 -3.18
CA PHE A 134 3.42 -18.87 -3.33
C PHE A 134 4.06 -19.14 -1.96
N ASP A 135 4.57 -20.33 -1.76
CA ASP A 135 5.39 -20.63 -0.58
C ASP A 135 6.70 -19.80 -0.64
N ALA A 136 6.98 -19.07 0.42
CA ALA A 136 8.18 -18.23 0.47
C ALA A 136 9.49 -19.04 0.52
N ALA A 137 9.45 -20.32 0.93
CA ALA A 137 10.64 -21.15 1.03
C ALA A 137 11.12 -21.60 -0.36
N ASP A 138 10.26 -22.17 -1.17
CA ASP A 138 10.61 -22.85 -2.42
C ASP A 138 9.88 -22.34 -3.68
N GLY A 139 8.91 -21.43 -3.53
CA GLY A 139 8.21 -20.79 -4.63
C GLY A 139 7.07 -21.61 -5.25
N HIS A 140 6.69 -22.78 -4.67
CA HIS A 140 5.56 -23.50 -5.22
C HIS A 140 4.25 -22.74 -5.05
N LEU A 141 3.34 -22.83 -6.01
CA LEU A 141 2.03 -22.18 -5.99
C LEU A 141 1.14 -22.86 -4.94
N LEU A 142 0.75 -22.14 -3.89
CA LEU A 142 -0.18 -22.62 -2.87
C LEU A 142 -1.61 -22.54 -3.34
N TRP A 143 -2.00 -21.40 -3.89
CA TRP A 143 -3.32 -21.18 -4.47
C TRP A 143 -3.33 -20.01 -5.43
N GLN A 144 -4.35 -19.98 -6.31
CA GLN A 144 -4.68 -18.89 -7.22
C GLN A 144 -6.19 -18.64 -7.17
N ARG A 145 -6.60 -17.37 -7.13
CA ARG A 145 -7.98 -16.94 -7.31
C ARG A 145 -8.09 -16.05 -8.52
N GLN A 146 -9.22 -16.16 -9.22
CA GLN A 146 -9.50 -15.41 -10.44
C GLN A 146 -10.85 -14.72 -10.30
N PHE A 147 -10.93 -13.47 -10.77
CA PHE A 147 -12.12 -12.63 -10.75
C PHE A 147 -12.24 -11.90 -12.09
N TRP A 148 -13.45 -11.63 -12.52
CA TRP A 148 -13.67 -10.74 -13.64
C TRP A 148 -13.75 -9.30 -13.14
N ALA A 149 -13.06 -8.38 -13.84
CA ALA A 149 -13.12 -6.95 -13.55
C ALA A 149 -14.55 -6.42 -13.76
N THR A 150 -15.06 -5.61 -12.83
CA THR A 150 -16.39 -4.99 -12.94
C THR A 150 -16.34 -3.54 -13.43
N GLY A 151 -15.18 -2.90 -13.31
CA GLY A 151 -14.93 -1.54 -13.78
C GLY A 151 -14.11 -1.46 -15.06
N ARG A 152 -13.63 -0.25 -15.39
CA ARG A 152 -12.79 -0.02 -16.58
C ARG A 152 -11.42 -0.68 -16.43
N THR A 153 -10.99 -1.37 -17.46
CA THR A 153 -9.69 -2.07 -17.49
C THR A 153 -8.66 -1.40 -18.39
N ILE A 154 -8.97 -0.20 -18.92
CA ILE A 154 -8.04 0.57 -19.74
C ILE A 154 -6.89 1.07 -18.86
N THR A 155 -5.68 0.76 -19.25
CA THR A 155 -4.45 1.17 -18.55
C THR A 155 -3.41 1.66 -19.55
N HIS A 156 -2.43 2.42 -19.08
CA HIS A 156 -1.27 2.79 -19.90
C HIS A 156 -0.53 1.52 -20.36
N PRO A 157 0.01 1.45 -21.58
CA PRO A 157 0.71 0.26 -22.10
C PRO A 157 1.87 -0.24 -21.22
N GLN A 158 2.49 0.63 -20.45
CA GLN A 158 3.57 0.28 -19.51
C GLN A 158 3.07 -0.19 -18.13
N THR A 159 1.76 -0.17 -17.87
CA THR A 159 1.18 -0.65 -16.62
C THR A 159 0.19 -1.78 -16.86
N ALA A 160 -0.61 -2.15 -15.89
CA ALA A 160 -1.59 -3.22 -15.97
C ALA A 160 -2.75 -2.98 -15.00
N ASN A 161 -3.84 -3.74 -15.15
CA ASN A 161 -4.95 -3.66 -14.19
C ASN A 161 -4.52 -4.09 -12.77
N ALA A 162 -3.56 -5.03 -12.65
CA ALA A 162 -2.93 -5.41 -11.40
C ALA A 162 -1.74 -4.51 -11.02
N ALA A 163 -1.91 -3.18 -11.06
CA ALA A 163 -0.88 -2.22 -10.65
C ALA A 163 -0.80 -2.02 -9.14
N PRO A 164 -1.90 -1.90 -8.39
CA PRO A 164 -1.85 -1.74 -6.94
C PRO A 164 -1.25 -2.96 -6.24
N THR A 165 -0.40 -2.71 -5.25
CA THR A 165 0.16 -3.74 -4.37
C THR A 165 -0.90 -4.15 -3.34
N PRO A 166 -1.15 -5.44 -3.10
CA PRO A 166 -2.09 -5.87 -2.07
C PRO A 166 -1.60 -5.50 -0.66
N THR A 167 -2.49 -5.56 0.33
CA THR A 167 -2.17 -5.37 1.75
C THR A 167 -2.77 -6.49 2.60
N THR A 168 -2.27 -6.67 3.82
CA THR A 168 -2.75 -7.69 4.76
C THR A 168 -2.79 -7.17 6.19
N ASP A 169 -3.78 -7.61 6.97
CA ASP A 169 -3.86 -7.42 8.42
C ASP A 169 -3.19 -8.57 9.21
N GLY A 170 -2.53 -9.50 8.52
CA GLY A 170 -1.93 -10.71 9.07
C GLY A 170 -2.86 -11.93 9.02
N ASN A 171 -4.16 -11.76 8.79
CA ASN A 171 -5.16 -12.83 8.68
C ASN A 171 -5.91 -12.82 7.35
N LYS A 172 -6.05 -11.65 6.74
CA LYS A 172 -6.76 -11.42 5.48
C LYS A 172 -5.86 -10.71 4.50
N ILE A 173 -6.11 -10.92 3.23
CA ILE A 173 -5.45 -10.27 2.11
C ILE A 173 -6.47 -9.36 1.43
N PHE A 174 -6.11 -8.11 1.19
CA PHE A 174 -6.93 -7.14 0.47
C PHE A 174 -6.22 -6.76 -0.82
N ALA A 175 -6.79 -7.17 -1.95
CA ALA A 175 -6.24 -6.89 -3.27
C ALA A 175 -7.13 -5.88 -4.00
N PHE A 176 -6.53 -4.76 -4.39
CA PHE A 176 -7.18 -3.69 -5.14
C PHE A 176 -6.64 -3.66 -6.57
N PHE A 177 -7.49 -3.37 -7.53
CA PHE A 177 -7.14 -3.37 -8.94
C PHE A 177 -7.45 -2.02 -9.59
N SER A 178 -6.79 -1.71 -10.69
CA SER A 178 -6.98 -0.45 -11.44
C SER A 178 -8.43 -0.26 -11.92
N SER A 179 -9.17 -1.34 -12.11
CA SER A 179 -10.61 -1.35 -12.39
C SER A 179 -11.48 -0.93 -11.20
N ASN A 180 -10.88 -0.58 -10.05
CA ASN A 180 -11.53 -0.29 -8.79
C ASN A 180 -12.29 -1.48 -8.17
N ASP A 181 -11.83 -2.69 -8.47
CA ASP A 181 -12.27 -3.91 -7.82
C ASP A 181 -11.43 -4.17 -6.57
N LEU A 182 -12.08 -4.35 -5.43
CA LEU A 182 -11.46 -4.67 -4.15
C LEU A 182 -11.92 -6.05 -3.67
N VAL A 183 -10.95 -6.91 -3.39
CA VAL A 183 -11.19 -8.31 -2.99
C VAL A 183 -10.59 -8.56 -1.62
N ALA A 184 -11.32 -9.20 -0.73
CA ALA A 184 -10.79 -9.74 0.51
C ALA A 184 -10.79 -11.25 0.49
N LEU A 185 -9.64 -11.83 0.82
CA LEU A 185 -9.42 -13.28 0.92
C LEU A 185 -8.87 -13.61 2.30
N ASP A 186 -9.10 -14.84 2.79
CA ASP A 186 -8.28 -15.36 3.88
C ASP A 186 -6.89 -15.81 3.37
N LEU A 187 -6.00 -16.20 4.27
CA LEU A 187 -4.63 -16.63 3.91
C LEU A 187 -4.59 -17.94 3.11
N ASP A 188 -5.68 -18.70 3.07
CA ASP A 188 -5.82 -19.93 2.28
C ASP A 188 -6.55 -19.68 0.94
N GLY A 189 -6.83 -18.41 0.66
CA GLY A 189 -7.40 -17.94 -0.58
C GLY A 189 -8.92 -18.07 -0.66
N SER A 190 -9.64 -18.37 0.44
CA SER A 190 -11.11 -18.35 0.43
C SER A 190 -11.61 -16.92 0.29
N LEU A 191 -12.58 -16.69 -0.60
CA LEU A 191 -13.20 -15.39 -0.78
C LEU A 191 -14.04 -15.03 0.45
N LEU A 192 -13.73 -13.89 1.07
CA LEU A 192 -14.51 -13.33 2.15
C LEU A 192 -15.58 -12.38 1.62
N TRP A 193 -15.15 -11.42 0.80
CA TRP A 193 -16.04 -10.49 0.11
C TRP A 193 -15.36 -9.87 -1.12
N TYR A 194 -16.19 -9.29 -2.00
CA TYR A 194 -15.78 -8.62 -3.24
C TYR A 194 -16.60 -7.35 -3.45
N ARG A 195 -15.95 -6.25 -3.78
CA ARG A 195 -16.57 -4.96 -4.07
C ARG A 195 -16.08 -4.39 -5.40
N GLY A 196 -16.99 -4.09 -6.29
CA GLY A 196 -16.74 -3.27 -7.47
C GLY A 196 -17.01 -1.80 -7.17
N LEU A 197 -16.01 -1.07 -6.63
CA LEU A 197 -16.18 0.32 -6.21
C LEU A 197 -16.52 1.26 -7.38
N ALA A 198 -16.22 0.88 -8.62
CA ALA A 198 -16.67 1.62 -9.80
C ALA A 198 -18.20 1.70 -9.94
N GLN A 199 -18.96 0.83 -9.25
CA GLN A 199 -20.42 0.91 -9.19
C GLN A 199 -20.89 1.99 -8.22
N ASP A 200 -20.13 2.23 -7.16
CA ASP A 200 -20.41 3.28 -6.17
C ASP A 200 -19.97 4.67 -6.70
N PHE A 201 -19.00 4.69 -7.64
CA PHE A 201 -18.41 5.89 -8.23
C PHE A 201 -18.48 5.82 -9.78
N PRO A 202 -19.65 5.99 -10.40
CA PRO A 202 -19.85 5.73 -11.83
C PRO A 202 -19.14 6.72 -12.77
N HIS A 203 -18.68 7.85 -12.26
CA HIS A 203 -17.99 8.89 -13.04
C HIS A 203 -16.45 8.86 -12.85
N LEU A 204 -15.92 7.77 -12.31
CA LEU A 204 -14.47 7.53 -12.32
C LEU A 204 -13.95 7.56 -13.75
N GLY A 205 -13.02 8.46 -14.02
CA GLY A 205 -12.48 8.70 -15.36
C GLY A 205 -10.97 8.69 -15.36
N ASN A 206 -10.35 7.51 -15.47
CA ASN A 206 -8.90 7.40 -15.63
C ASN A 206 -8.58 6.61 -16.90
N ASP A 207 -8.09 7.31 -17.94
CA ASP A 207 -7.76 6.69 -19.23
C ASP A 207 -6.41 5.98 -19.24
N VAL A 208 -5.61 6.14 -18.17
CA VAL A 208 -4.29 5.53 -18.03
C VAL A 208 -4.20 4.54 -16.88
N GLY A 209 -5.33 4.26 -16.22
CA GLY A 209 -5.43 3.35 -15.09
C GLY A 209 -5.05 4.00 -13.75
N MET A 210 -5.33 3.28 -12.67
CA MET A 210 -5.05 3.64 -11.29
C MET A 210 -4.02 2.65 -10.71
N SER A 211 -3.09 3.11 -9.87
CA SER A 211 -2.06 2.26 -9.26
C SER A 211 -1.89 2.49 -7.76
N SER A 212 -2.75 3.29 -7.14
CA SER A 212 -2.75 3.51 -5.70
C SER A 212 -3.00 2.20 -4.96
N SER A 213 -2.06 1.81 -4.10
CA SER A 213 -2.15 0.58 -3.31
C SER A 213 -3.04 0.78 -2.09
N PRO A 214 -3.89 -0.19 -1.72
CA PRO A 214 -4.67 -0.10 -0.49
C PRO A 214 -3.77 -0.20 0.75
N LEU A 215 -4.24 0.36 1.86
CA LEU A 215 -3.57 0.31 3.15
C LEU A 215 -4.54 -0.15 4.23
N VAL A 216 -4.19 -1.19 4.99
CA VAL A 216 -5.03 -1.64 6.11
C VAL A 216 -4.50 -1.10 7.43
N VAL A 217 -5.41 -0.49 8.23
CA VAL A 217 -5.11 0.00 9.58
C VAL A 217 -6.27 -0.36 10.51
N GLY A 218 -6.01 -1.21 11.49
CA GLY A 218 -7.05 -1.76 12.34
C GLY A 218 -8.11 -2.51 11.52
N ASP A 219 -9.37 -2.13 11.69
CA ASP A 219 -10.49 -2.76 10.99
C ASP A 219 -10.87 -2.05 9.67
N THR A 220 -9.99 -1.21 9.12
CA THR A 220 -10.29 -0.39 7.94
C THR A 220 -9.24 -0.59 6.84
N VAL A 221 -9.72 -0.92 5.64
CA VAL A 221 -8.92 -0.85 4.41
C VAL A 221 -9.15 0.52 3.79
N VAL A 222 -8.11 1.34 3.72
CA VAL A 222 -8.14 2.64 3.06
C VAL A 222 -7.76 2.48 1.60
N VAL A 223 -8.62 2.93 0.70
CA VAL A 223 -8.42 2.95 -0.74
C VAL A 223 -8.51 4.38 -1.25
N GLN A 224 -7.63 4.73 -2.18
CA GLN A 224 -7.60 6.02 -2.87
C GLN A 224 -7.69 5.79 -4.38
N SER A 225 -8.57 6.52 -5.04
CA SER A 225 -8.68 6.54 -6.51
C SER A 225 -8.91 7.98 -6.96
N GLU A 226 -7.91 8.56 -7.59
CA GLU A 226 -7.96 9.95 -8.06
C GLU A 226 -7.73 10.00 -9.57
N SER A 227 -8.54 10.79 -10.25
CA SER A 227 -8.55 10.93 -11.71
C SER A 227 -9.02 12.33 -12.12
N GLN A 228 -9.12 12.61 -13.42
CA GLN A 228 -9.72 13.83 -13.93
C GLN A 228 -11.26 13.84 -13.75
N GLY A 229 -11.88 12.68 -13.49
CA GLY A 229 -13.28 12.51 -13.17
C GLY A 229 -13.57 12.56 -11.68
N GLU A 230 -14.53 11.77 -11.26
CA GLU A 230 -14.82 11.56 -9.83
C GLU A 230 -13.59 10.98 -9.13
N SER A 231 -13.31 11.49 -7.94
CA SER A 231 -12.10 11.12 -7.17
C SER A 231 -12.46 10.96 -5.71
N PHE A 232 -11.92 9.92 -5.05
CA PHE A 232 -12.26 9.62 -3.67
C PHE A 232 -11.10 9.00 -2.89
N VAL A 233 -11.20 9.08 -1.57
CA VAL A 233 -10.57 8.18 -0.62
C VAL A 233 -11.67 7.60 0.27
N ALA A 234 -11.63 6.30 0.54
CA ALA A 234 -12.65 5.63 1.34
C ALA A 234 -12.04 4.63 2.31
N GLY A 235 -12.66 4.50 3.48
CA GLY A 235 -12.40 3.44 4.44
C GLY A 235 -13.44 2.34 4.31
N ILE A 236 -12.99 1.15 4.05
CA ILE A 236 -13.80 -0.05 3.83
C ILE A 236 -13.61 -0.99 5.03
N ASP A 237 -14.70 -1.52 5.56
CA ASP A 237 -14.68 -2.47 6.67
C ASP A 237 -13.97 -3.76 6.26
N THR A 238 -13.01 -4.23 7.08
CA THR A 238 -12.24 -5.46 6.80
C THR A 238 -13.05 -6.74 6.91
N VAL A 239 -14.21 -6.72 7.59
CA VAL A 239 -15.03 -7.91 7.88
C VAL A 239 -15.99 -8.21 6.73
N ASP A 240 -16.73 -7.19 6.29
CA ASP A 240 -17.83 -7.37 5.33
C ASP A 240 -17.71 -6.53 4.05
N GLY A 241 -16.69 -5.68 3.96
CA GLY A 241 -16.45 -4.83 2.79
C GLY A 241 -17.41 -3.63 2.68
N THR A 242 -18.19 -3.30 3.71
CA THR A 242 -19.03 -2.10 3.70
C THR A 242 -18.20 -0.83 3.81
N THR A 243 -18.70 0.26 3.21
CA THR A 243 -18.05 1.57 3.31
C THR A 243 -18.32 2.18 4.68
N ARG A 244 -17.26 2.37 5.48
CA ARG A 244 -17.32 3.04 6.78
C ARG A 244 -17.40 4.55 6.65
N TRP A 245 -16.57 5.09 5.74
CA TRP A 245 -16.51 6.51 5.45
C TRP A 245 -15.96 6.74 4.03
N GLN A 246 -16.24 7.93 3.51
CA GLN A 246 -15.83 8.36 2.18
C GLN A 246 -15.59 9.86 2.17
N LEU A 247 -14.53 10.29 1.48
CA LEU A 247 -14.20 11.68 1.26
C LEU A 247 -14.02 11.94 -0.24
N GLU A 248 -14.65 12.99 -0.74
CA GLU A 248 -14.39 13.48 -2.10
C GLU A 248 -12.97 14.06 -2.17
N ARG A 249 -12.29 13.83 -3.30
CA ARG A 249 -10.95 14.30 -3.53
C ARG A 249 -10.89 15.22 -4.74
N GLU A 250 -9.75 15.89 -4.89
CA GLU A 250 -9.47 16.75 -6.03
C GLU A 250 -9.53 15.95 -7.35
N ARG A 251 -10.15 16.54 -8.39
CA ARG A 251 -10.21 15.93 -9.72
C ARG A 251 -8.91 16.12 -10.48
N ALA A 252 -7.88 15.46 -10.03
CA ALA A 252 -6.55 15.44 -10.61
C ALA A 252 -5.99 14.01 -10.53
N ALA A 253 -5.45 13.50 -11.63
CA ALA A 253 -4.91 12.15 -11.61
C ALA A 253 -3.68 12.06 -10.73
N THR A 254 -3.71 11.17 -9.75
CA THR A 254 -2.54 10.71 -9.01
C THR A 254 -2.51 9.20 -8.90
N TRP A 255 -1.32 8.67 -8.76
CA TRP A 255 -1.04 7.24 -8.61
C TRP A 255 -0.33 6.95 -7.28
N THR A 256 -0.26 7.96 -6.40
CA THR A 256 0.33 7.83 -5.06
C THR A 256 -0.50 6.88 -4.21
N SER A 257 0.16 6.19 -3.30
CA SER A 257 -0.48 5.27 -2.36
C SER A 257 -0.57 5.88 -0.97
N PRO A 258 -1.64 5.62 -0.22
CA PRO A 258 -1.71 5.94 1.19
C PRO A 258 -0.50 5.38 1.96
N ALA A 259 -0.04 6.10 2.98
CA ALA A 259 1.08 5.70 3.82
C ALA A 259 0.76 5.86 5.31
N LEU A 260 1.43 5.07 6.14
CA LEU A 260 1.27 5.13 7.59
C LEU A 260 1.88 6.41 8.17
N LEU A 261 1.18 7.03 9.11
CA LEU A 261 1.65 8.15 9.90
C LEU A 261 1.46 7.86 11.40
N PRO A 262 2.55 7.68 12.19
CA PRO A 262 2.42 7.59 13.63
C PRO A 262 1.82 8.88 14.23
N ASN A 263 0.72 8.76 14.97
CA ASN A 263 -0.01 9.87 15.61
C ASN A 263 -0.22 9.56 17.11
N GLY A 264 0.77 9.88 17.92
CA GLY A 264 0.76 9.54 19.34
C GLY A 264 0.84 8.03 19.58
N LYS A 265 -0.23 7.43 20.09
CA LYS A 265 -0.35 5.97 20.31
C LYS A 265 -1.08 5.27 19.17
N GLU A 266 -1.69 6.01 18.29
CA GLU A 266 -2.51 5.54 17.17
C GLU A 266 -1.78 5.74 15.84
N MET A 267 -2.35 5.23 14.78
CA MET A 267 -1.87 5.43 13.42
C MET A 267 -2.88 6.27 12.65
N ALA A 268 -2.42 7.32 11.99
CA ALA A 268 -3.16 8.01 10.95
C ALA A 268 -2.70 7.52 9.57
N VAL A 269 -3.43 7.89 8.54
CA VAL A 269 -3.12 7.61 7.14
C VAL A 269 -2.81 8.89 6.41
N LEU A 270 -1.65 8.95 5.78
CA LEU A 270 -1.30 10.02 4.83
C LEU A 270 -1.97 9.71 3.48
N VAL A 271 -2.61 10.71 2.92
CA VAL A 271 -3.21 10.68 1.59
C VAL A 271 -2.70 11.89 0.81
N GLU A 272 -2.05 11.62 -0.30
CA GLU A 272 -1.40 12.63 -1.15
C GLU A 272 -2.18 12.78 -2.46
N SER A 273 -2.53 14.03 -2.81
CA SER A 273 -3.09 14.45 -4.09
C SER A 273 -2.11 15.36 -4.82
N ALA A 274 -2.44 15.82 -6.02
CA ALA A 274 -1.55 16.68 -6.80
C ALA A 274 -1.18 18.01 -6.09
N LYS A 275 -2.07 18.54 -5.24
CA LYS A 275 -1.93 19.86 -4.59
C LYS A 275 -1.98 19.81 -3.07
N THR A 276 -2.24 18.66 -2.49
CA THR A 276 -2.43 18.53 -1.05
C THR A 276 -1.85 17.25 -0.52
N ILE A 277 -1.42 17.27 0.74
CA ILE A 277 -1.24 16.08 1.55
C ILE A 277 -2.08 16.21 2.82
N SER A 278 -2.81 15.15 3.17
CA SER A 278 -3.69 15.14 4.33
C SER A 278 -3.38 13.96 5.24
N ALA A 279 -3.57 14.13 6.54
CA ALA A 279 -3.64 13.01 7.48
C ALA A 279 -5.11 12.75 7.84
N ILE A 280 -5.49 11.49 7.83
CA ILE A 280 -6.86 11.03 8.04
C ILE A 280 -6.85 10.00 9.16
N ASP A 281 -7.81 10.08 10.07
CA ASP A 281 -8.11 9.01 11.02
C ASP A 281 -8.72 7.82 10.26
N PRO A 282 -8.07 6.65 10.23
CA PRO A 282 -8.54 5.51 9.42
C PRO A 282 -9.86 4.91 9.90
N ALA A 283 -10.19 5.03 11.19
CA ALA A 283 -11.42 4.47 11.75
C ALA A 283 -12.66 5.29 11.40
N THR A 284 -12.52 6.63 11.34
CA THR A 284 -13.64 7.57 11.22
C THR A 284 -13.67 8.37 9.92
N GLY A 285 -12.57 8.45 9.18
CA GLY A 285 -12.42 9.31 8.00
C GLY A 285 -12.25 10.80 8.34
N ILE A 286 -12.13 11.15 9.63
CA ILE A 286 -11.90 12.54 10.03
C ILE A 286 -10.54 12.99 9.51
N VAL A 287 -10.53 14.10 8.74
CA VAL A 287 -9.31 14.75 8.30
C VAL A 287 -8.70 15.48 9.51
N LEU A 288 -7.55 14.99 9.97
CA LEU A 288 -6.83 15.57 11.10
C LEU A 288 -6.17 16.90 10.72
N TRP A 289 -5.56 16.93 9.54
CA TRP A 289 -4.98 18.14 8.96
C TRP A 289 -4.82 17.99 7.45
N THR A 290 -4.72 19.11 6.76
CA THR A 290 -4.37 19.18 5.32
C THR A 290 -3.32 20.27 5.12
N HIS A 291 -2.27 19.96 4.39
CA HIS A 291 -1.21 20.90 4.00
C HIS A 291 -1.23 21.10 2.49
N GLN A 292 -1.16 22.36 2.07
CA GLN A 292 -1.19 22.76 0.65
C GLN A 292 0.22 22.82 0.10
N GLN A 293 0.54 21.98 -0.87
CA GLN A 293 1.77 22.05 -1.66
C GLN A 293 1.64 21.29 -2.98
N ASP A 294 2.46 21.63 -3.97
CA ASP A 294 2.60 20.83 -5.18
C ASP A 294 3.29 19.51 -4.85
N CYS A 295 2.60 18.39 -5.10
CA CYS A 295 3.13 17.04 -4.87
C CYS A 295 3.46 16.35 -6.20
N GLU A 296 4.37 15.36 -6.16
CA GLU A 296 4.52 14.41 -7.26
C GLU A 296 3.28 13.52 -7.34
N THR A 297 2.95 13.06 -8.54
CA THR A 297 1.72 12.28 -8.75
C THR A 297 1.96 10.78 -8.82
N ILE A 298 3.20 10.32 -8.69
CA ILE A 298 3.57 8.89 -8.79
C ILE A 298 4.29 8.42 -7.53
N SER A 299 5.35 9.13 -7.11
CA SER A 299 6.08 8.78 -5.88
C SER A 299 5.30 9.20 -4.65
N SER A 300 5.10 8.28 -3.73
CA SER A 300 4.30 8.49 -2.51
C SER A 300 5.15 9.07 -1.38
N ALA A 301 4.55 9.91 -0.54
CA ALA A 301 5.14 10.39 0.70
C ALA A 301 5.43 9.24 1.68
N CYS A 302 6.29 9.50 2.67
CA CYS A 302 6.52 8.62 3.80
C CYS A 302 6.79 9.40 5.08
N ALA A 303 6.58 8.74 6.23
CA ALA A 303 6.78 9.34 7.54
C ALA A 303 7.87 8.62 8.31
N SER A 304 8.77 9.36 8.95
CA SER A 304 9.78 8.82 9.86
C SER A 304 10.30 9.90 10.80
N GLY A 305 10.51 9.54 12.07
CA GLY A 305 11.16 10.43 13.04
C GLY A 305 10.40 11.75 13.32
N GLY A 306 9.07 11.78 13.19
CA GLY A 306 8.25 12.99 13.36
C GLY A 306 8.29 13.95 12.17
N LEU A 307 8.80 13.48 11.02
CA LEU A 307 8.79 14.18 9.75
C LEU A 307 7.99 13.38 8.71
N VAL A 308 7.32 14.09 7.83
CA VAL A 308 6.70 13.57 6.61
C VAL A 308 7.49 14.10 5.43
N PHE A 309 8.03 13.20 4.61
CA PHE A 309 8.80 13.54 3.41
C PHE A 309 7.88 13.47 2.20
N VAL A 310 7.64 14.61 1.60
CA VAL A 310 6.68 14.78 0.49
C VAL A 310 7.45 15.07 -0.79
N PRO A 311 7.42 14.16 -1.78
CA PRO A 311 7.95 14.42 -3.10
C PRO A 311 7.18 15.54 -3.82
N GLY A 312 7.91 16.40 -4.55
CA GLY A 312 7.37 17.49 -5.34
C GLY A 312 8.39 17.94 -6.38
N LYS A 313 8.52 19.23 -6.67
CA LYS A 313 9.61 19.77 -7.50
C LYS A 313 11.01 19.43 -6.95
N GLY A 314 11.07 19.02 -5.72
CA GLY A 314 12.18 18.47 -4.97
C GLY A 314 11.60 17.62 -3.84
N MET A 315 12.13 17.78 -2.62
CA MET A 315 11.60 17.14 -1.43
C MET A 315 11.28 18.20 -0.39
N THR A 316 10.09 18.15 0.20
CA THR A 316 9.71 18.92 1.38
C THR A 316 9.58 17.99 2.57
N ALA A 317 10.20 18.31 3.70
CA ALA A 317 9.93 17.65 4.97
C ALA A 317 8.99 18.51 5.80
N LEU A 318 7.88 17.94 6.21
CA LEU A 318 6.91 18.55 7.10
C LEU A 318 7.10 18.01 8.51
N ARG A 319 7.23 18.87 9.50
CA ARG A 319 7.25 18.48 10.91
C ARG A 319 5.82 18.30 11.38
N VAL A 320 5.51 17.09 11.84
CA VAL A 320 4.19 16.72 12.36
C VAL A 320 4.24 16.67 13.88
N GLY A 321 3.22 17.27 14.53
CA GLY A 321 2.94 17.11 15.95
C GLY A 321 1.98 15.95 16.19
N ALA A 322 1.72 15.63 17.46
CA ALA A 322 0.62 14.74 17.81
C ALA A 322 -0.72 15.48 17.67
N GLY A 323 -1.75 14.74 17.22
CA GLY A 323 -3.11 15.26 17.08
C GLY A 323 -3.39 15.90 15.73
N SER A 324 -4.26 16.92 15.71
CA SER A 324 -4.78 17.56 14.49
C SER A 324 -4.12 18.89 14.14
N ALA A 325 -2.94 19.19 14.72
CA ALA A 325 -2.22 20.41 14.36
C ALA A 325 -1.69 20.32 12.93
N GLU A 326 -1.91 21.36 12.13
CA GLU A 326 -1.34 21.45 10.78
C GLU A 326 0.19 21.34 10.84
N PRO A 327 0.81 20.53 9.97
CA PRO A 327 2.26 20.40 9.95
C PRO A 327 2.93 21.67 9.44
N VAL A 328 4.16 21.87 9.87
CA VAL A 328 4.98 23.02 9.42
C VAL A 328 6.17 22.53 8.59
N PRO A 329 6.54 23.21 7.49
CA PRO A 329 7.74 22.87 6.74
C PRO A 329 8.98 22.94 7.65
N ALA A 330 9.71 21.83 7.75
CA ALA A 330 11.00 21.78 8.42
C ALA A 330 12.12 22.24 7.48
N TRP A 331 12.05 21.78 6.24
CA TRP A 331 12.97 22.19 5.16
C TRP A 331 12.38 21.80 3.79
N THR A 332 12.89 22.46 2.75
CA THR A 332 12.66 22.10 1.33
C THR A 332 13.99 22.07 0.60
N ASN A 333 14.21 21.03 -0.21
CA ASN A 333 15.41 20.91 -1.05
C ASN A 333 15.03 20.53 -2.50
N ASN A 334 15.12 21.49 -3.42
CA ASN A 334 14.77 21.29 -4.83
C ASN A 334 15.75 20.40 -5.61
N GLN A 335 16.93 20.12 -5.06
CA GLN A 335 17.89 19.19 -5.66
C GLN A 335 17.65 17.74 -5.26
N LEU A 336 16.90 17.50 -4.17
CA LEU A 336 16.56 16.18 -3.68
C LEU A 336 15.26 15.70 -4.36
N GLN A 337 15.40 15.20 -5.59
CA GLN A 337 14.28 14.82 -6.43
C GLN A 337 14.06 13.32 -6.41
N CYS A 338 12.80 12.93 -6.29
CA CYS A 338 12.33 11.60 -6.65
C CYS A 338 11.97 11.56 -8.14
N GLY A 339 12.03 10.38 -8.75
CA GLY A 339 11.38 10.08 -10.01
C GLY A 339 10.00 9.47 -9.77
N ALA A 340 9.77 8.30 -10.35
CA ALA A 340 8.61 7.48 -10.01
C ALA A 340 8.84 6.66 -8.71
N ALA A 341 10.11 6.45 -8.33
CA ALA A 341 10.49 5.76 -7.11
C ALA A 341 10.22 6.62 -5.88
N SER A 342 9.45 6.11 -4.91
CA SER A 342 9.20 6.80 -3.65
C SER A 342 10.46 6.86 -2.76
N PRO A 343 10.59 7.87 -1.89
CA PRO A 343 11.73 8.01 -1.00
C PRO A 343 11.74 6.89 0.06
N THR A 344 12.92 6.49 0.50
CA THR A 344 13.11 5.49 1.57
C THR A 344 13.85 6.13 2.72
N VAL A 345 13.41 5.89 3.96
CA VAL A 345 14.05 6.43 5.16
C VAL A 345 14.47 5.30 6.08
N LEU A 346 15.77 5.24 6.39
CA LEU A 346 16.31 4.28 7.34
C LEU A 346 17.20 5.00 8.36
N GLY A 347 16.75 5.03 9.61
CA GLY A 347 17.47 5.69 10.70
C GLY A 347 17.70 7.18 10.40
N ASN A 348 18.95 7.59 10.29
CA ASN A 348 19.35 8.97 10.00
C ASN A 348 19.73 9.18 8.51
N ARG A 349 19.13 8.42 7.60
CA ARG A 349 19.34 8.53 6.15
C ARG A 349 18.03 8.56 5.40
N LEU A 350 17.95 9.52 4.49
CA LEU A 350 16.90 9.64 3.49
C LEU A 350 17.50 9.32 2.12
N TYR A 351 16.85 8.43 1.39
CA TYR A 351 17.26 8.00 0.06
C TYR A 351 16.22 8.41 -0.97
N ALA A 352 16.66 9.02 -2.06
CA ALA A 352 15.83 9.37 -3.20
C ALA A 352 16.55 8.99 -4.50
N ILE A 353 15.84 8.38 -5.44
CA ILE A 353 16.37 8.05 -6.77
C ILE A 353 15.60 8.89 -7.80
N ASN A 354 16.31 9.72 -8.54
CA ASN A 354 15.70 10.50 -9.59
C ASN A 354 15.49 9.68 -10.88
N ARG A 355 14.73 10.23 -11.82
CA ARG A 355 14.46 9.59 -13.13
C ARG A 355 15.73 9.22 -13.90
N GLY A 356 16.79 9.96 -13.73
CA GLY A 356 18.08 9.72 -14.38
C GLY A 356 18.94 8.66 -13.71
N GLY A 357 18.47 7.96 -12.67
CA GLY A 357 19.23 6.92 -11.97
C GLY A 357 20.30 7.46 -11.03
N VAL A 358 20.14 8.67 -10.49
CA VAL A 358 21.04 9.16 -9.44
C VAL A 358 20.39 8.91 -8.09
N LEU A 359 20.99 8.04 -7.29
CA LEU A 359 20.66 7.85 -5.89
C LEU A 359 21.30 8.98 -5.07
N MET A 360 20.46 9.73 -4.39
CA MET A 360 20.86 10.76 -3.43
C MET A 360 20.68 10.23 -2.01
N THR A 361 21.74 10.29 -1.22
CA THR A 361 21.70 10.07 0.22
C THR A 361 21.66 11.43 0.91
N ALA A 362 20.69 11.66 1.80
CA ALA A 362 20.53 12.93 2.49
C ALA A 362 20.32 12.72 4.00
N ASP A 363 20.57 13.78 4.75
CA ASP A 363 20.22 13.89 6.17
C ASP A 363 18.72 14.23 6.27
N PRO A 364 17.88 13.37 6.87
CA PRO A 364 16.44 13.61 6.97
C PRO A 364 16.08 14.82 7.83
N ALA A 365 16.93 15.21 8.79
CA ALA A 365 16.63 16.33 9.69
C ALA A 365 16.80 17.71 9.01
N SER A 366 17.71 17.80 8.02
CA SER A 366 18.07 19.06 7.34
C SER A 366 17.84 19.07 5.83
N GLY A 367 17.59 17.91 5.22
CA GLY A 367 17.50 17.77 3.76
C GLY A 367 18.85 17.95 3.04
N LYS A 368 19.97 18.04 3.76
CA LYS A 368 21.31 18.18 3.18
C LYS A 368 21.69 16.91 2.44
N ILE A 369 22.00 17.01 1.14
CA ILE A 369 22.54 15.89 0.35
C ILE A 369 23.96 15.60 0.84
N LEU A 370 24.18 14.35 1.25
CA LEU A 370 25.46 13.84 1.74
C LEU A 370 26.29 13.22 0.61
N SER A 371 25.61 12.48 -0.28
CA SER A 371 26.27 11.86 -1.44
C SER A 371 25.30 11.70 -2.63
N ARG A 372 25.89 11.52 -3.81
CA ARG A 372 25.22 11.14 -5.04
C ARG A 372 25.92 9.92 -5.63
N THR A 373 25.18 8.85 -5.86
CA THR A 373 25.70 7.61 -6.46
C THR A 373 25.00 7.35 -7.78
N ARG A 374 25.75 7.18 -8.86
CA ARG A 374 25.18 6.83 -10.16
C ARG A 374 24.82 5.36 -10.18
N LEU A 375 23.53 5.08 -10.48
CA LEU A 375 23.00 3.76 -10.77
C LEU A 375 22.76 3.62 -12.28
N ASP A 376 22.66 2.37 -12.76
CA ASP A 376 22.33 2.10 -14.16
C ASP A 376 20.82 2.16 -14.38
N GLY A 377 20.40 2.76 -15.49
CA GLY A 377 19.04 2.74 -15.99
C GLY A 377 18.06 3.71 -15.30
N ASN A 378 16.77 3.50 -15.58
CA ASN A 378 15.66 4.31 -15.07
C ASN A 378 14.95 3.56 -13.94
N PHE A 379 14.40 4.28 -12.96
CA PHE A 379 13.77 3.67 -11.80
C PHE A 379 12.31 4.04 -11.69
N TRP A 380 11.45 3.00 -11.61
CA TRP A 380 10.04 3.08 -11.25
C TRP A 380 9.81 2.46 -9.88
N SER A 381 10.56 1.39 -9.57
CA SER A 381 10.48 0.73 -8.29
C SER A 381 11.12 1.56 -7.18
N SER A 382 10.48 1.59 -6.00
CA SER A 382 11.06 2.21 -4.82
C SER A 382 12.14 1.29 -4.23
N PRO A 383 13.27 1.83 -3.77
CA PRO A 383 14.31 1.02 -3.16
C PRO A 383 13.90 0.51 -1.78
N VAL A 384 14.55 -0.57 -1.34
CA VAL A 384 14.46 -1.07 0.03
C VAL A 384 15.82 -0.96 0.72
N ALA A 385 15.82 -0.60 1.99
CA ALA A 385 17.04 -0.36 2.74
C ALA A 385 17.12 -1.20 4.01
N ALA A 386 18.32 -1.71 4.31
CA ALA A 386 18.66 -2.40 5.55
C ALA A 386 20.08 -2.06 5.97
N LYS A 387 20.30 -1.70 7.24
CA LYS A 387 21.61 -1.28 7.77
C LYS A 387 22.24 -0.15 6.92
N ASN A 388 23.38 -0.42 6.31
CA ASN A 388 24.11 0.48 5.43
C ASN A 388 23.98 0.11 3.95
N ARG A 389 23.02 -0.74 3.58
CA ARG A 389 22.81 -1.18 2.19
C ARG A 389 21.41 -0.88 1.70
N LEU A 390 21.33 -0.63 0.41
CA LEU A 390 20.10 -0.35 -0.32
C LEU A 390 20.06 -1.24 -1.57
N PHE A 391 18.92 -1.87 -1.79
CA PHE A 391 18.65 -2.62 -3.01
C PHE A 391 17.61 -1.90 -3.85
N ALA A 392 17.96 -1.61 -5.10
CA ALA A 392 17.12 -0.95 -6.08
C ALA A 392 17.08 -1.75 -7.38
N VAL A 393 15.91 -1.82 -8.02
CA VAL A 393 15.72 -2.49 -9.31
C VAL A 393 15.34 -1.46 -10.35
N ASN A 394 16.04 -1.42 -11.47
CA ASN A 394 15.73 -0.50 -12.55
C ASN A 394 14.66 -1.08 -13.49
N PHE A 395 14.11 -0.21 -14.35
CA PHE A 395 13.06 -0.57 -15.32
C PHE A 395 13.53 -1.66 -16.32
N GLU A 396 14.81 -1.64 -16.67
CA GLU A 396 15.43 -2.56 -17.61
C GLU A 396 15.72 -3.95 -17.01
N GLY A 397 15.33 -4.17 -15.74
CA GLY A 397 15.44 -5.47 -15.08
C GLY A 397 16.83 -5.76 -14.51
N VAL A 398 17.52 -4.75 -13.98
CA VAL A 398 18.77 -4.94 -13.25
C VAL A 398 18.61 -4.52 -11.78
N GLY A 399 18.71 -5.48 -10.87
CA GLY A 399 18.83 -5.24 -9.44
C GLY A 399 20.23 -4.76 -9.11
N GLN A 400 20.34 -3.72 -8.28
CA GLN A 400 21.62 -3.11 -7.88
C GLN A 400 21.67 -2.99 -6.36
N LEU A 401 22.66 -3.65 -5.76
CA LEU A 401 22.95 -3.55 -4.33
C LEU A 401 23.97 -2.44 -4.11
N VAL A 402 23.60 -1.45 -3.31
CA VAL A 402 24.43 -0.28 -3.02
C VAL A 402 24.84 -0.30 -1.57
N GLU A 403 26.14 -0.20 -1.31
CA GLU A 403 26.70 0.01 0.03
C GLU A 403 26.89 1.50 0.27
N ILE A 404 26.38 2.01 1.40
CA ILE A 404 26.47 3.41 1.81
C ILE A 404 27.45 3.48 2.99
N SER A 405 28.38 4.43 2.95
CA SER A 405 29.28 4.68 4.09
C SER A 405 28.49 5.05 5.36
N ARG A 406 29.06 4.79 6.54
CA ARG A 406 28.40 5.05 7.82
C ARG A 406 27.94 6.49 8.00
N ASP A 407 28.70 7.45 7.49
CA ASP A 407 28.37 8.88 7.52
C ASP A 407 27.45 9.33 6.36
N GLY A 408 27.17 8.42 5.39
CA GLY A 408 26.37 8.71 4.21
C GLY A 408 27.10 9.51 3.12
N SER A 409 28.40 9.80 3.31
CA SER A 409 29.18 10.65 2.39
C SER A 409 29.54 9.99 1.07
N SER A 410 29.37 8.67 0.97
CA SER A 410 29.62 7.92 -0.26
C SER A 410 28.69 6.71 -0.40
N GLY A 411 28.44 6.31 -1.64
CA GLY A 411 27.74 5.09 -2.00
C GLY A 411 28.47 4.38 -3.14
N LYS A 412 28.45 3.05 -3.13
CA LYS A 412 29.07 2.20 -4.14
C LYS A 412 28.14 1.05 -4.51
N VAL A 413 27.90 0.83 -5.80
CA VAL A 413 27.27 -0.39 -6.29
C VAL A 413 28.23 -1.56 -6.07
N VAL A 414 27.83 -2.52 -5.24
CA VAL A 414 28.66 -3.68 -4.83
C VAL A 414 28.24 -4.97 -5.50
N ASP A 415 26.97 -5.01 -6.02
CA ASP A 415 26.47 -6.21 -6.72
C ASP A 415 25.39 -5.80 -7.74
N LYS A 416 25.24 -6.60 -8.81
CA LYS A 416 24.23 -6.43 -9.86
C LYS A 416 23.64 -7.78 -10.24
N ILE A 417 22.30 -7.84 -10.35
CA ILE A 417 21.55 -9.05 -10.68
C ILE A 417 20.67 -8.76 -11.88
N PRO A 418 20.94 -9.33 -13.06
CA PRO A 418 20.06 -9.22 -14.22
C PRO A 418 18.86 -10.15 -14.10
N PHE A 419 17.63 -9.65 -14.31
CA PHE A 419 16.40 -10.43 -14.33
C PHE A 419 15.94 -10.75 -15.75
N GLY A 420 16.33 -9.93 -16.75
CA GLY A 420 16.04 -10.17 -18.16
C GLY A 420 14.62 -9.79 -18.60
N GLU A 421 13.90 -9.01 -17.81
CA GLU A 421 12.58 -8.47 -18.16
C GLU A 421 12.31 -7.13 -17.50
N THR A 422 11.23 -6.47 -17.91
CA THR A 422 10.81 -5.17 -17.36
C THR A 422 10.40 -5.28 -15.90
N MET A 423 10.89 -4.36 -15.08
CA MET A 423 10.67 -4.33 -13.63
C MET A 423 10.15 -2.96 -13.18
N GLN A 424 8.96 -2.93 -12.60
CA GLN A 424 8.35 -1.71 -12.04
C GLN A 424 7.99 -1.89 -10.56
N ALA A 425 7.76 -3.12 -10.15
CA ALA A 425 7.41 -3.47 -8.77
C ALA A 425 8.54 -3.16 -7.81
N SER A 426 8.21 -2.62 -6.64
CA SER A 426 9.17 -2.43 -5.56
C SER A 426 9.47 -3.76 -4.88
N PRO A 427 10.71 -4.03 -4.46
CA PRO A 427 11.05 -5.25 -3.74
C PRO A 427 10.34 -5.35 -2.39
N ALA A 428 10.10 -6.58 -1.93
CA ALA A 428 9.71 -6.91 -0.57
C ALA A 428 10.85 -7.62 0.14
N VAL A 429 10.99 -7.41 1.46
CA VAL A 429 12.04 -8.07 2.25
C VAL A 429 11.42 -8.74 3.46
N ALA A 430 11.54 -10.06 3.52
CA ALA A 430 10.96 -10.86 4.60
C ALA A 430 11.77 -12.14 4.82
N GLY A 431 11.82 -12.63 6.05
CA GLY A 431 12.44 -13.92 6.37
C GLY A 431 13.89 -14.07 5.90
N GLY A 432 14.66 -12.97 5.85
CA GLY A 432 16.03 -12.98 5.36
C GLY A 432 16.17 -13.14 3.84
N ALA A 433 15.12 -12.87 3.06
CA ALA A 433 15.12 -12.91 1.60
C ALA A 433 14.56 -11.61 1.01
N VAL A 434 14.86 -11.37 -0.27
CA VAL A 434 14.28 -10.30 -1.08
C VAL A 434 13.40 -10.94 -2.15
N PHE A 435 12.16 -10.47 -2.25
CA PHE A 435 11.23 -10.91 -3.28
C PHE A 435 11.07 -9.79 -4.30
N VAL A 436 11.24 -10.12 -5.57
CA VAL A 436 11.22 -9.17 -6.69
C VAL A 436 10.28 -9.68 -7.76
N ARG A 437 9.50 -8.79 -8.34
CA ARG A 437 8.56 -9.14 -9.38
C ARG A 437 8.79 -8.32 -10.64
N GLY A 438 8.75 -8.99 -11.77
CA GLY A 438 8.69 -8.38 -13.09
C GLY A 438 7.35 -8.62 -13.79
N ASP A 439 7.30 -8.40 -15.10
CA ASP A 439 6.06 -8.57 -15.88
C ASP A 439 5.59 -10.02 -15.92
N GLY A 440 6.49 -10.97 -16.06
CA GLY A 440 6.16 -12.39 -16.26
C GLY A 440 6.58 -13.32 -15.11
N HIS A 441 7.37 -12.86 -14.16
CA HIS A 441 7.95 -13.75 -13.16
C HIS A 441 8.02 -13.11 -11.76
N LEU A 442 8.13 -13.99 -10.76
CA LEU A 442 8.45 -13.66 -9.37
C LEU A 442 9.76 -14.37 -8.99
N TRP A 443 10.66 -13.67 -8.32
CA TRP A 443 11.94 -14.20 -7.84
C TRP A 443 12.08 -14.05 -6.33
N LYS A 444 12.75 -15.01 -5.73
CA LYS A 444 13.35 -14.90 -4.41
C LYS A 444 14.85 -14.74 -4.55
N LEU A 445 15.39 -13.75 -3.89
CA LEU A 445 16.84 -13.58 -3.73
C LEU A 445 17.22 -13.92 -2.30
N VAL A 446 18.34 -14.59 -2.15
CA VAL A 446 18.92 -14.97 -0.84
C VAL A 446 20.36 -14.45 -0.76
N ALA A 447 20.91 -14.41 0.44
CA ALA A 447 22.32 -14.07 0.62
C ALA A 447 23.21 -15.01 -0.20
N GLY A 448 24.12 -14.44 -0.97
CA GLY A 448 25.13 -15.21 -1.71
C GLY A 448 26.04 -16.00 -0.80
N THR A 449 26.60 -17.09 -1.29
CA THR A 449 27.71 -17.79 -0.64
C THR A 449 28.95 -16.92 -0.74
N GLU A 450 29.84 -16.98 0.27
CA GLU A 450 31.16 -16.36 0.18
C GLU A 450 31.91 -16.96 -1.02
N LYS A 451 32.37 -16.08 -1.92
CA LYS A 451 33.26 -16.46 -3.01
C LYS A 451 34.68 -16.53 -2.47
#